data_4127b9b0693e812d2092fba16ea86843
#
_entry.id   4127b9b0693e812d2092fba16ea86843
#
_cell.length_a   1.000
_cell.length_b   1.000
_cell.length_c   1.000
_cell.angle_alpha   90.00
_cell.angle_beta   90.00
_cell.angle_gamma   90.00
#
_symmetry.space_group_name_H-M   'P 1'
#
loop_
_entity.id
_entity.type
_entity.pdbx_description
1 polymer ?
#
loop_
_entity_poly.entity_id
_entity_poly.type
_entity_poly.pdbx_seq_one_letter_code
_entity_poly.pdbx_strand_id
1 'polypeptide(L)'
;FILDALRRKTVDHADHAASLPALGDLSVANLFGGGDYITGIEIFAVLGGDSIEKGALAGMSALKELTVPFVGATKNDTGEEGLFGYIFGSDSYSGSFEIKSGLSAEDYISPELCFTFYVPQGLKKVTVLDGDVFDGAFMNMRTLTEVVFADDADTTYIGEAAFMGATALEGFTVPAGVSIVGDYAFCFSGVRTVDMSAADEITVLPEYIFGENTRLATISLPENLVTIEGYAFYMASALKNIVIPDSVTTIGEYAFYACTSLESVSLPANLKTLGASAFSRCLSLEGMEIDQSNKDFVTYDGILYSSDYELAYVVPAGIVGPVRMPEAVTIIPGGFFSECKNLKGVIFHDKITAIGDSAFAYCTGLETLTIGKNVTNIMENAFIYAGNKDTVINFETGSKYAYVKKDAFYRLTAKEINLPASAVTFDGEAFRMCEAEVKFHEDTTLTTVVADMFKDYLGTSIELPASVTTIGARAFMDALNLETIEFDATKITSVGFDAFRNTKWYNSQPDGIVVLSGLAYEIKGARNTLTSVTLPADTVVLAGSLFNGCSNLTTLVLNEGLLAISGSAFANCVNLIELVIPKTVTSIGAQAFNNMSATIVFATDGSLTHLGDQAFYGYKGKTLNIPA
;
A
#
# COMPACT_ATOMS: atom_id res chain seq x y z
N PHE A 1 32.70 18.06 -51.91
CA PHE A 1 31.31 18.01 -51.39
C PHE A 1 31.25 18.54 -49.97
N ILE A 2 32.05 18.04 -48.99
CA ILE A 2 32.16 18.62 -47.64
C ILE A 2 32.50 20.12 -47.74
N LEU A 3 33.41 20.50 -48.65
CA LEU A 3 33.76 21.90 -48.90
C LEU A 3 32.61 22.69 -49.53
N ASP A 4 31.72 22.12 -50.33
CA ASP A 4 30.56 22.81 -50.92
C ASP A 4 29.40 22.96 -49.92
N ALA A 5 29.19 21.99 -49.01
CA ALA A 5 28.18 22.08 -47.96
C ALA A 5 28.59 23.10 -46.87
N LEU A 6 29.88 23.13 -46.52
CA LEU A 6 30.43 24.15 -45.58
C LEU A 6 30.44 25.55 -46.19
N ARG A 7 30.62 25.71 -47.50
CA ARG A 7 30.53 27.00 -48.21
C ARG A 7 29.15 27.60 -48.22
N ARG A 8 28.08 26.81 -48.09
CA ARG A 8 26.70 27.33 -48.07
C ARG A 8 26.23 27.85 -46.72
N LYS A 9 26.87 27.44 -45.59
CA LYS A 9 26.54 27.94 -44.22
C LYS A 9 27.58 28.87 -43.60
N THR A 10 28.79 29.04 -44.16
CA THR A 10 29.79 30.02 -43.76
C THR A 10 29.82 31.20 -44.72
N VAL A 11 28.75 31.97 -44.77
CA VAL A 11 28.80 33.34 -45.30
C VAL A 11 29.44 34.19 -44.19
N ASP A 12 30.73 34.34 -44.28
CA ASP A 12 31.57 35.44 -43.84
C ASP A 12 32.97 35.02 -43.33
N HIS A 13 33.72 34.25 -44.05
CA HIS A 13 35.22 34.31 -43.97
C HIS A 13 35.80 33.63 -45.21
N ALA A 14 35.94 34.42 -46.27
CA ALA A 14 36.80 34.10 -47.38
C ALA A 14 38.26 34.26 -46.95
N ASP A 15 39.03 33.25 -47.30
CA ASP A 15 40.48 33.17 -47.46
C ASP A 15 41.08 32.03 -46.63
N HIS A 16 41.13 30.90 -47.29
CA HIS A 16 42.26 29.93 -47.27
C HIS A 16 41.85 28.63 -47.98
N ALA A 17 41.99 28.62 -49.27
CA ALA A 17 41.95 27.40 -50.07
C ALA A 17 43.36 26.78 -50.04
N ALA A 18 43.63 25.82 -49.16
CA ALA A 18 44.81 24.96 -49.22
C ALA A 18 44.41 23.61 -49.85
N SER A 19 45.21 23.09 -50.77
CA SER A 19 45.07 21.80 -51.42
C SER A 19 45.10 20.66 -50.39
N LEU A 20 44.06 19.83 -50.39
CA LEU A 20 43.90 18.69 -49.48
C LEU A 20 44.75 17.48 -49.93
N PRO A 21 45.42 16.78 -49.00
CA PRO A 21 46.06 15.47 -49.28
C PRO A 21 44.99 14.37 -49.36
N ALA A 22 45.37 13.22 -49.95
CA ALA A 22 44.50 12.05 -50.13
C ALA A 22 44.04 11.53 -48.77
N LEU A 23 42.72 11.35 -48.65
CA LEU A 23 41.97 11.03 -47.42
C LEU A 23 42.13 9.57 -47.00
N GLY A 24 43.10 9.29 -46.17
CA GLY A 24 43.17 8.13 -45.28
C GLY A 24 43.55 8.68 -43.91
N ASP A 25 42.79 8.39 -42.87
CA ASP A 25 43.06 8.73 -41.46
C ASP A 25 42.87 10.20 -41.01
N LEU A 26 41.82 10.93 -41.44
CA LEU A 26 41.58 12.27 -40.91
C LEU A 26 40.28 12.34 -40.12
N SER A 27 40.37 12.48 -38.79
CA SER A 27 39.20 12.92 -37.98
C SER A 27 38.78 14.35 -38.37
N VAL A 28 37.51 14.67 -38.36
CA VAL A 28 36.98 16.03 -38.67
C VAL A 28 37.62 17.09 -37.77
N ALA A 29 38.00 16.74 -36.53
CA ALA A 29 38.70 17.62 -35.59
C ALA A 29 40.08 18.05 -36.09
N ASN A 30 40.81 17.19 -36.85
CA ASN A 30 42.11 17.52 -37.42
C ASN A 30 42.05 18.41 -38.65
N LEU A 31 40.89 18.46 -39.34
CA LEU A 31 40.67 19.34 -40.50
C LEU A 31 40.46 20.81 -40.08
N PHE A 32 39.99 21.10 -38.86
CA PHE A 32 39.61 22.42 -38.42
C PHE A 32 40.44 23.00 -37.26
N GLY A 33 41.50 22.32 -36.85
CA GLY A 33 42.48 22.88 -35.93
C GLY A 33 42.00 23.22 -34.51
N GLY A 34 41.09 22.41 -33.99
CA GLY A 34 40.50 22.56 -32.67
C GLY A 34 39.00 22.81 -32.75
N GLY A 35 38.21 21.84 -32.26
CA GLY A 35 36.74 21.77 -32.39
C GLY A 35 35.90 22.82 -31.68
N ASP A 36 36.49 23.89 -31.14
CA ASP A 36 35.82 24.82 -30.20
C ASP A 36 34.82 25.82 -30.84
N TYR A 37 34.74 25.86 -32.17
CA TYR A 37 33.92 26.86 -32.88
C TYR A 37 32.76 26.29 -33.71
N ILE A 38 32.61 24.98 -33.81
CA ILE A 38 31.58 24.35 -34.62
C ILE A 38 30.37 24.03 -33.74
N THR A 39 29.24 24.67 -33.97
CA THR A 39 28.02 24.51 -33.18
C THR A 39 26.96 23.64 -33.83
N GLY A 40 27.11 23.33 -35.13
CA GLY A 40 26.24 22.40 -35.86
C GLY A 40 26.98 21.79 -37.04
N ILE A 41 26.85 20.50 -37.28
CA ILE A 41 27.40 19.79 -38.44
C ILE A 41 26.30 18.94 -39.04
N GLU A 42 26.11 19.12 -40.37
CA GLU A 42 25.36 18.18 -41.19
C GLU A 42 26.38 17.25 -41.84
N ILE A 43 26.37 15.96 -41.46
CA ILE A 43 27.18 14.94 -42.07
C ILE A 43 26.34 14.19 -43.07
N PHE A 44 26.54 14.48 -44.34
CA PHE A 44 25.92 13.70 -45.38
C PHE A 44 26.82 12.51 -45.75
N ALA A 45 26.24 11.39 -46.14
CA ALA A 45 26.94 10.21 -46.67
C ALA A 45 27.65 10.54 -47.98
N VAL A 46 28.72 11.28 -47.92
CA VAL A 46 29.15 12.08 -49.09
C VAL A 46 30.57 11.82 -49.50
N LEU A 47 31.27 10.96 -48.90
CA LEU A 47 32.62 10.68 -49.34
C LEU A 47 32.76 9.38 -50.16
N GLY A 48 31.68 8.89 -50.76
CA GLY A 48 31.71 7.66 -51.55
C GLY A 48 31.93 6.41 -50.71
N GLY A 49 31.74 6.51 -49.38
CA GLY A 49 31.79 5.42 -48.44
C GLY A 49 30.50 5.42 -47.61
N ASP A 50 29.93 4.24 -47.45
CA ASP A 50 28.70 4.02 -46.71
C ASP A 50 29.02 3.80 -45.21
N SER A 51 30.09 4.39 -44.67
CA SER A 51 30.55 4.17 -43.29
C SER A 51 31.18 5.39 -42.60
N ILE A 52 31.07 5.45 -41.28
CA ILE A 52 31.71 6.43 -40.38
C ILE A 52 32.63 5.64 -39.43
N GLU A 53 33.93 5.95 -39.42
CA GLU A 53 34.87 5.24 -38.56
C GLU A 53 34.73 5.61 -37.07
N LYS A 54 35.19 4.71 -36.19
CA LYS A 54 35.22 4.93 -34.75
C LYS A 54 35.99 6.19 -34.40
N GLY A 55 35.37 7.10 -33.63
CA GLY A 55 35.98 8.34 -33.21
C GLY A 55 36.15 9.40 -34.31
N ALA A 56 35.49 9.24 -35.48
CA ALA A 56 35.55 10.24 -36.56
C ALA A 56 35.19 11.66 -36.11
N LEU A 57 34.34 11.81 -35.09
CA LEU A 57 33.92 13.09 -34.50
C LEU A 57 34.56 13.36 -33.13
N ALA A 58 35.62 12.64 -32.76
CA ALA A 58 36.33 12.86 -31.50
C ALA A 58 36.83 14.31 -31.37
N GLY A 59 36.72 14.89 -30.17
CA GLY A 59 37.21 16.26 -29.89
C GLY A 59 36.24 17.40 -30.28
N MET A 60 35.07 17.12 -30.81
CA MET A 60 34.07 18.12 -31.23
C MET A 60 33.31 18.73 -30.04
N SER A 61 34.03 19.35 -29.10
CA SER A 61 33.45 19.82 -27.80
C SER A 61 32.35 20.88 -27.91
N ALA A 62 32.38 21.69 -28.95
CA ALA A 62 31.39 22.75 -29.19
C ALA A 62 30.13 22.30 -29.94
N LEU A 63 30.04 21.02 -30.34
CA LEU A 63 28.94 20.48 -31.12
C LEU A 63 27.62 20.51 -30.33
N LYS A 64 26.57 21.10 -30.89
CA LYS A 64 25.23 21.19 -30.30
C LYS A 64 24.18 20.45 -31.08
N GLU A 65 24.32 20.43 -32.39
CA GLU A 65 23.40 19.75 -33.31
C GLU A 65 24.21 18.94 -34.31
N LEU A 66 23.70 17.76 -34.65
CA LEU A 66 24.35 16.85 -35.57
C LEU A 66 23.33 16.20 -36.48
N THR A 67 23.57 16.27 -37.80
CA THR A 67 22.83 15.49 -38.77
C THR A 67 23.71 14.35 -39.25
N VAL A 68 23.22 13.13 -39.16
CA VAL A 68 23.92 11.90 -39.59
C VAL A 68 23.10 11.17 -40.67
N PRO A 69 23.78 10.50 -41.62
CA PRO A 69 23.10 9.68 -42.60
C PRO A 69 22.39 8.48 -41.99
N PHE A 70 22.98 7.89 -40.94
CA PHE A 70 22.50 6.75 -40.15
C PHE A 70 23.12 6.78 -38.76
N VAL A 71 22.63 5.92 -37.85
CA VAL A 71 23.17 5.76 -36.50
C VAL A 71 24.32 4.74 -36.50
N GLY A 72 25.44 5.07 -35.85
CA GLY A 72 26.60 4.18 -35.77
C GLY A 72 27.57 4.26 -36.96
N ALA A 73 28.25 3.16 -37.29
CA ALA A 73 29.29 3.08 -38.31
C ALA A 73 28.77 2.97 -39.74
N THR A 74 27.71 2.18 -39.95
CA THR A 74 26.99 2.06 -41.24
C THR A 74 25.48 1.99 -41.00
N LYS A 75 24.70 2.06 -42.08
CA LYS A 75 23.23 1.98 -42.02
C LYS A 75 22.70 0.69 -41.39
N ASN A 76 23.46 -0.39 -41.40
CA ASN A 76 22.98 -1.72 -41.00
C ASN A 76 23.85 -2.37 -39.92
N ASP A 77 24.76 -1.64 -39.28
CA ASP A 77 25.61 -2.20 -38.24
C ASP A 77 24.88 -2.39 -36.93
N THR A 78 25.19 -3.49 -36.27
CA THR A 78 24.69 -3.87 -34.94
C THR A 78 25.88 -3.98 -33.96
N GLY A 79 25.62 -4.25 -32.71
CA GLY A 79 26.67 -4.33 -31.69
C GLY A 79 27.29 -2.96 -31.42
N GLU A 80 28.58 -2.92 -31.08
CA GLU A 80 29.32 -1.69 -30.78
C GLU A 80 29.25 -0.66 -31.92
N GLU A 81 29.31 -1.13 -33.16
CA GLU A 81 29.31 -0.31 -34.37
C GLU A 81 27.93 0.33 -34.64
N GLY A 82 26.85 -0.25 -34.13
CA GLY A 82 25.49 0.31 -34.21
C GLY A 82 25.20 1.41 -33.17
N LEU A 83 26.09 1.60 -32.18
CA LEU A 83 25.89 2.59 -31.12
C LEU A 83 26.26 4.00 -31.56
N PHE A 84 25.43 4.99 -31.23
CA PHE A 84 25.68 6.39 -31.61
C PHE A 84 27.00 6.94 -31.04
N GLY A 85 27.39 6.47 -29.83
CA GLY A 85 28.67 6.84 -29.22
C GLY A 85 29.92 6.44 -30.03
N TYR A 86 29.80 5.42 -30.87
CA TYR A 86 30.90 4.88 -31.69
C TYR A 86 31.61 5.96 -32.52
N ILE A 87 30.83 6.84 -33.15
CA ILE A 87 31.37 7.91 -34.01
C ILE A 87 32.18 8.96 -33.25
N PHE A 88 32.05 9.04 -31.92
CA PHE A 88 32.83 9.94 -31.05
C PHE A 88 34.02 9.25 -30.40
N GLY A 89 34.03 7.90 -30.36
CA GLY A 89 35.16 7.10 -29.85
C GLY A 89 35.21 7.00 -28.32
N SER A 90 36.23 6.25 -27.86
CA SER A 90 36.41 5.88 -26.44
C SER A 90 37.45 6.69 -25.68
N ASP A 91 38.03 7.73 -26.30
CA ASP A 91 39.02 8.61 -25.66
C ASP A 91 38.36 9.89 -25.14
N SER A 92 38.63 10.23 -23.87
CA SER A 92 38.11 11.45 -23.24
C SER A 92 38.78 12.71 -23.80
N TYR A 93 38.01 13.79 -23.94
CA TYR A 93 38.49 15.11 -24.33
C TYR A 93 37.79 16.23 -23.53
N SER A 94 38.37 17.41 -23.55
CA SER A 94 37.76 18.58 -22.84
C SER A 94 36.40 18.88 -23.43
N GLY A 95 35.36 19.01 -22.57
CA GLY A 95 33.98 19.25 -22.99
C GLY A 95 33.20 18.00 -23.43
N SER A 96 33.78 16.81 -23.29
CA SER A 96 33.06 15.54 -23.40
C SER A 96 32.49 15.08 -22.06
N PHE A 97 31.51 14.18 -22.11
CA PHE A 97 31.09 13.38 -20.96
C PHE A 97 31.06 11.90 -21.34
N GLU A 98 31.29 11.07 -20.34
CA GLU A 98 31.26 9.62 -20.50
C GLU A 98 29.83 9.11 -20.64
N ILE A 99 29.59 8.26 -21.63
CA ILE A 99 28.40 7.44 -21.73
C ILE A 99 28.79 5.97 -21.72
N LYS A 100 27.93 5.16 -21.13
CA LYS A 100 28.02 3.70 -21.17
C LYS A 100 26.79 3.20 -21.91
N SER A 101 26.99 2.65 -23.08
CA SER A 101 25.93 2.12 -23.94
C SER A 101 26.09 0.61 -24.04
N GLY A 102 25.02 -0.12 -23.69
CA GLY A 102 24.91 -1.56 -23.86
C GLY A 102 24.06 -1.88 -25.09
N LEU A 103 23.79 -3.15 -25.30
CA LEU A 103 22.97 -3.67 -26.40
C LEU A 103 21.64 -4.23 -25.90
N SER A 104 21.43 -4.24 -24.57
CA SER A 104 20.23 -4.76 -23.94
C SER A 104 19.90 -4.02 -22.64
N ALA A 105 18.71 -4.24 -22.12
CA ALA A 105 18.32 -3.75 -20.80
C ALA A 105 19.17 -4.35 -19.67
N GLU A 106 19.68 -5.57 -19.81
CA GLU A 106 20.56 -6.20 -18.83
C GLU A 106 21.90 -5.44 -18.72
N ASP A 107 22.43 -4.96 -19.84
CA ASP A 107 23.66 -4.15 -19.86
C ASP A 107 23.49 -2.83 -19.12
N TYR A 108 22.29 -2.23 -19.16
CA TYR A 108 22.00 -1.00 -18.40
C TYR A 108 22.15 -1.21 -16.89
N ILE A 109 21.78 -2.39 -16.38
CA ILE A 109 21.88 -2.73 -14.95
C ILE A 109 23.32 -3.18 -14.60
N SER A 110 24.07 -3.68 -15.59
CA SER A 110 25.44 -4.19 -15.45
C SER A 110 26.43 -3.36 -16.29
N PRO A 111 26.77 -2.12 -15.84
CA PRO A 111 27.55 -1.18 -16.65
C PRO A 111 28.96 -1.67 -17.05
N GLU A 112 29.43 -2.75 -16.45
CA GLU A 112 30.70 -3.42 -16.82
C GLU A 112 30.59 -4.15 -18.16
N LEU A 113 29.39 -4.45 -18.64
CA LEU A 113 29.16 -5.08 -19.95
C LEU A 113 29.00 -4.03 -21.06
N CYS A 114 28.87 -2.74 -20.70
CA CYS A 114 28.68 -1.65 -21.64
C CYS A 114 29.96 -1.22 -22.33
N PHE A 115 29.82 -0.75 -23.55
CA PHE A 115 30.84 0.04 -24.25
C PHE A 115 30.92 1.45 -23.71
N THR A 116 32.11 2.01 -23.59
CA THR A 116 32.33 3.36 -23.08
C THR A 116 32.72 4.28 -24.22
N PHE A 117 31.98 5.39 -24.33
CA PHE A 117 32.25 6.45 -25.31
C PHE A 117 32.25 7.82 -24.64
N TYR A 118 32.88 8.80 -25.32
CA TYR A 118 32.96 10.17 -24.86
C TYR A 118 32.30 11.10 -25.87
N VAL A 119 31.12 11.60 -25.58
CA VAL A 119 30.31 12.44 -26.47
C VAL A 119 30.33 13.90 -26.03
N PRO A 120 30.11 14.87 -26.97
CA PRO A 120 30.10 16.29 -26.62
C PRO A 120 29.01 16.62 -25.57
N GLN A 121 29.38 17.27 -24.49
CA GLN A 121 28.47 17.69 -23.43
C GLN A 121 27.36 18.65 -23.94
N GLY A 122 27.69 19.43 -24.98
CA GLY A 122 26.79 20.39 -25.59
C GLY A 122 25.77 19.81 -26.57
N LEU A 123 25.92 18.57 -27.01
CA LEU A 123 25.05 17.95 -28.03
C LEU A 123 23.62 17.78 -27.51
N LYS A 124 22.68 18.43 -28.19
CA LYS A 124 21.27 18.52 -27.82
C LYS A 124 20.33 17.92 -28.84
N LYS A 125 20.67 18.01 -30.12
CA LYS A 125 19.83 17.56 -31.22
C LYS A 125 20.60 16.65 -32.17
N VAL A 126 19.96 15.55 -32.55
CA VAL A 126 20.41 14.66 -33.60
C VAL A 126 19.33 14.53 -34.65
N THR A 127 19.69 14.71 -35.94
CA THR A 127 18.81 14.40 -37.07
C THR A 127 19.38 13.18 -37.78
N VAL A 128 18.58 12.14 -37.90
CA VAL A 128 18.90 10.90 -38.62
C VAL A 128 18.25 10.96 -39.99
N LEU A 129 19.04 10.83 -41.07
CA LEU A 129 18.52 10.95 -42.40
C LEU A 129 17.92 9.65 -42.94
N ASP A 130 18.45 8.50 -42.48
CA ASP A 130 18.05 7.20 -43.01
C ASP A 130 18.43 6.06 -42.07
N GLY A 131 17.88 4.86 -42.25
CA GLY A 131 18.24 3.63 -41.59
C GLY A 131 17.61 3.42 -40.21
N ASP A 132 17.83 2.22 -39.69
CA ASP A 132 17.28 1.74 -38.44
C ASP A 132 18.06 2.27 -37.21
N VAL A 133 17.40 2.26 -36.06
CA VAL A 133 18.00 2.53 -34.76
C VAL A 133 18.13 1.20 -34.04
N PHE A 134 19.33 0.65 -33.97
CA PHE A 134 19.58 -0.66 -33.39
C PHE A 134 19.61 -0.64 -31.86
N ASP A 135 19.76 -1.84 -31.28
CA ASP A 135 19.71 -2.04 -29.83
C ASP A 135 20.72 -1.16 -29.10
N GLY A 136 20.29 -0.50 -28.04
CA GLY A 136 21.09 0.39 -27.22
C GLY A 136 21.63 1.65 -27.88
N ALA A 137 21.27 1.93 -29.13
CA ALA A 137 21.90 2.96 -29.98
C ALA A 137 22.11 4.31 -29.29
N PHE A 138 21.12 4.85 -28.60
CA PHE A 138 21.16 6.11 -27.83
C PHE A 138 21.09 5.88 -26.32
N MET A 139 21.41 4.69 -25.83
CA MET A 139 21.37 4.39 -24.40
C MET A 139 22.25 5.35 -23.60
N ASN A 140 21.70 5.88 -22.50
CA ASN A 140 22.40 6.82 -21.62
C ASN A 140 22.80 8.18 -22.23
N MET A 141 22.26 8.56 -23.36
CA MET A 141 22.46 9.88 -23.97
C MET A 141 21.76 10.97 -23.15
N ARG A 142 22.29 11.26 -21.96
CA ARG A 142 21.63 12.09 -20.91
C ARG A 142 21.57 13.58 -21.23
N THR A 143 22.24 14.06 -22.27
CA THR A 143 22.25 15.47 -22.65
C THR A 143 21.40 15.75 -23.87
N LEU A 144 21.06 14.72 -24.63
CA LEU A 144 20.31 14.79 -25.87
C LEU A 144 18.83 15.11 -25.57
N THR A 145 18.34 16.22 -26.08
CA THR A 145 16.97 16.68 -25.86
C THR A 145 16.01 16.35 -27.02
N GLU A 146 16.56 16.11 -28.20
CA GLU A 146 15.79 15.89 -29.42
C GLU A 146 16.50 14.92 -30.37
N VAL A 147 15.75 13.94 -30.87
CA VAL A 147 16.12 13.09 -31.99
C VAL A 147 15.03 13.19 -33.04
N VAL A 148 15.38 13.54 -34.28
CA VAL A 148 14.46 13.75 -35.40
C VAL A 148 14.89 12.86 -36.56
N PHE A 149 13.91 12.30 -37.26
CA PHE A 149 14.13 11.57 -38.50
C PHE A 149 13.74 12.45 -39.70
N ALA A 150 14.40 12.26 -40.83
CA ALA A 150 13.99 12.92 -42.08
C ALA A 150 12.64 12.36 -42.54
N ASP A 151 11.86 13.20 -43.27
CA ASP A 151 10.53 12.80 -43.73
C ASP A 151 10.52 11.60 -44.68
N ASP A 152 11.66 11.34 -45.35
CA ASP A 152 11.89 10.26 -46.30
C ASP A 152 12.80 9.15 -45.73
N ALA A 153 13.06 9.15 -44.42
CA ALA A 153 13.83 8.09 -43.75
C ALA A 153 13.11 6.75 -43.88
N ASP A 154 13.85 5.73 -44.29
CA ASP A 154 13.33 4.35 -44.38
C ASP A 154 13.49 3.54 -43.07
N THR A 155 13.44 4.22 -41.95
CA THR A 155 13.54 3.59 -40.61
C THR A 155 12.34 2.66 -40.39
N THR A 156 12.62 1.39 -40.18
CA THR A 156 11.63 0.33 -39.95
C THR A 156 11.71 -0.30 -38.58
N TYR A 157 12.84 -0.10 -37.88
CA TYR A 157 13.16 -0.71 -36.61
C TYR A 157 13.73 0.29 -35.61
N ILE A 158 13.22 0.24 -34.37
CA ILE A 158 13.80 0.87 -33.19
C ILE A 158 14.07 -0.26 -32.18
N GLY A 159 15.34 -0.49 -31.86
CA GLY A 159 15.81 -1.65 -31.12
C GLY A 159 15.52 -1.66 -29.62
N GLU A 160 15.88 -2.79 -29.01
CA GLU A 160 15.84 -2.97 -27.55
C GLU A 160 16.68 -1.89 -26.86
N ALA A 161 16.13 -1.30 -25.79
CA ALA A 161 16.81 -0.29 -24.97
C ALA A 161 17.40 0.90 -25.77
N ALA A 162 16.95 1.14 -27.01
CA ALA A 162 17.55 2.13 -27.93
C ALA A 162 17.69 3.52 -27.31
N PHE A 163 16.75 4.00 -26.53
CA PHE A 163 16.75 5.29 -25.82
C PHE A 163 16.72 5.14 -24.31
N MET A 164 17.04 3.97 -23.79
CA MET A 164 17.02 3.71 -22.35
C MET A 164 17.96 4.63 -21.60
N GLY A 165 17.46 5.31 -20.57
CA GLY A 165 18.25 6.26 -19.78
C GLY A 165 18.59 7.57 -20.49
N ALA A 166 17.99 7.89 -21.62
CA ALA A 166 18.09 9.20 -22.30
C ALA A 166 17.27 10.25 -21.55
N THR A 167 17.70 10.64 -20.36
CA THR A 167 16.91 11.39 -19.38
C THR A 167 16.60 12.84 -19.74
N ALA A 168 17.31 13.41 -20.74
CA ALA A 168 17.06 14.77 -21.22
C ALA A 168 16.11 14.81 -22.43
N LEU A 169 15.82 13.67 -23.06
CA LEU A 169 14.94 13.59 -24.24
C LEU A 169 13.53 14.07 -23.87
N GLU A 170 13.02 15.11 -24.55
CA GLU A 170 11.76 15.74 -24.15
C GLU A 170 10.56 15.24 -24.95
N GLY A 171 10.73 15.02 -26.25
CA GLY A 171 9.68 14.52 -27.14
C GLY A 171 10.25 13.54 -28.15
N PHE A 172 9.38 12.68 -28.66
CA PHE A 172 9.76 11.72 -29.69
C PHE A 172 8.59 11.45 -30.65
N THR A 173 8.85 11.54 -31.95
CA THR A 173 7.91 11.12 -32.98
C THR A 173 8.47 9.88 -33.66
N VAL A 174 7.70 8.80 -33.61
CA VAL A 174 8.08 7.53 -34.28
C VAL A 174 7.83 7.69 -35.78
N PRO A 175 8.83 7.41 -36.65
CA PRO A 175 8.66 7.47 -38.09
C PRO A 175 7.54 6.53 -38.57
N ALA A 176 6.81 6.96 -39.61
CA ALA A 176 5.67 6.21 -40.18
C ALA A 176 6.06 4.80 -40.70
N GLY A 177 7.32 4.61 -41.11
CA GLY A 177 7.83 3.33 -41.62
C GLY A 177 8.15 2.31 -40.53
N VAL A 178 8.18 2.72 -39.26
CA VAL A 178 8.55 1.82 -38.15
C VAL A 178 7.46 0.77 -37.95
N SER A 179 7.86 -0.49 -38.02
CA SER A 179 6.99 -1.65 -37.82
C SER A 179 7.31 -2.42 -36.52
N ILE A 180 8.51 -2.24 -35.99
CA ILE A 180 8.98 -2.92 -34.77
C ILE A 180 9.67 -1.91 -33.85
N VAL A 181 9.26 -1.92 -32.59
CA VAL A 181 9.97 -1.27 -31.48
C VAL A 181 10.37 -2.35 -30.48
N GLY A 182 11.59 -2.34 -30.01
CA GLY A 182 12.11 -3.33 -29.06
C GLY A 182 11.71 -3.06 -27.61
N ASP A 183 11.88 -4.09 -26.77
CA ASP A 183 11.66 -4.01 -25.34
C ASP A 183 12.52 -2.90 -24.71
N TYR A 184 12.02 -2.25 -23.67
CA TYR A 184 12.72 -1.19 -22.92
C TYR A 184 13.14 0.02 -23.76
N ALA A 185 12.69 0.19 -25.01
CA ALA A 185 13.22 1.18 -25.94
C ALA A 185 13.32 2.60 -25.37
N PHE A 186 12.35 3.03 -24.56
CA PHE A 186 12.31 4.34 -23.88
C PHE A 186 12.28 4.23 -22.34
N CYS A 187 12.63 3.07 -21.78
CA CYS A 187 12.62 2.86 -20.34
C CYS A 187 13.60 3.83 -19.64
N PHE A 188 13.23 4.40 -18.48
CA PHE A 188 14.01 5.43 -17.78
C PHE A 188 14.35 6.68 -18.61
N SER A 189 13.72 6.89 -19.77
CA SER A 189 13.98 8.09 -20.58
C SER A 189 13.28 9.32 -20.00
N GLY A 190 13.59 10.50 -20.55
CA GLY A 190 12.99 11.76 -20.12
C GLY A 190 11.78 12.19 -20.93
N VAL A 191 11.32 11.40 -21.89
CA VAL A 191 10.27 11.81 -22.84
C VAL A 191 8.99 12.22 -22.10
N ARG A 192 8.45 13.38 -22.49
CA ARG A 192 7.18 13.92 -21.98
C ARG A 192 6.05 13.65 -22.94
N THR A 193 6.37 13.65 -24.23
CA THR A 193 5.40 13.45 -25.30
C THR A 193 5.93 12.44 -26.29
N VAL A 194 5.10 11.48 -26.67
CA VAL A 194 5.43 10.51 -27.71
C VAL A 194 4.30 10.49 -28.74
N ASP A 195 4.66 10.58 -30.02
CA ASP A 195 3.71 10.44 -31.11
C ASP A 195 4.07 9.21 -31.94
N MET A 196 3.19 8.21 -31.91
CA MET A 196 3.28 6.97 -32.70
C MET A 196 2.12 6.87 -33.70
N SER A 197 1.28 7.91 -33.82
CA SER A 197 0.03 7.84 -34.58
C SER A 197 0.21 7.59 -36.07
N ALA A 198 1.38 7.88 -36.63
CA ALA A 198 1.71 7.62 -38.03
C ALA A 198 2.32 6.24 -38.30
N ALA A 199 2.69 5.49 -37.25
CA ALA A 199 3.37 4.20 -37.37
C ALA A 199 2.36 3.03 -37.39
N ASP A 200 1.53 2.97 -38.42
CA ASP A 200 0.40 2.04 -38.51
C ASP A 200 0.79 0.56 -38.61
N GLU A 201 2.03 0.25 -38.91
CA GLU A 201 2.56 -1.12 -38.96
C GLU A 201 2.89 -1.68 -37.55
N ILE A 202 2.95 -0.82 -36.53
CA ILE A 202 3.17 -1.26 -35.13
C ILE A 202 1.89 -1.87 -34.59
N THR A 203 1.91 -3.17 -34.33
CA THR A 203 0.80 -3.94 -33.75
C THR A 203 1.02 -4.34 -32.30
N VAL A 204 2.23 -4.18 -31.77
CA VAL A 204 2.62 -4.54 -30.40
C VAL A 204 3.40 -3.40 -29.77
N LEU A 205 2.97 -2.94 -28.60
CA LEU A 205 3.82 -2.19 -27.68
C LEU A 205 4.57 -3.21 -26.79
N PRO A 206 5.88 -3.26 -26.90
CA PRO A 206 6.67 -4.28 -26.23
C PRO A 206 6.83 -4.06 -24.73
N GLU A 207 7.44 -5.04 -24.08
CA GLU A 207 7.64 -5.06 -22.63
C GLU A 207 8.50 -3.87 -22.18
N TYR A 208 8.08 -3.20 -21.09
CA TYR A 208 8.76 -2.05 -20.50
C TYR A 208 9.08 -0.89 -21.46
N ILE A 209 8.48 -0.79 -22.63
CA ILE A 209 8.83 0.26 -23.63
C ILE A 209 8.90 1.66 -22.99
N PHE A 210 7.96 2.03 -22.11
CA PHE A 210 7.94 3.29 -21.38
C PHE A 210 8.04 3.07 -19.85
N GLY A 211 8.56 1.93 -19.41
CA GLY A 211 8.72 1.62 -18.01
C GLY A 211 9.58 2.66 -17.28
N GLU A 212 9.22 3.01 -16.03
CA GLU A 212 9.94 4.00 -15.20
C GLU A 212 10.07 5.40 -15.84
N ASN A 213 9.29 5.68 -16.89
CA ASN A 213 9.28 6.98 -17.53
C ASN A 213 8.35 7.94 -16.78
N THR A 214 8.84 8.46 -15.67
CA THR A 214 8.07 9.29 -14.73
C THR A 214 7.66 10.66 -15.29
N ARG A 215 8.13 11.03 -16.48
CA ARG A 215 7.84 12.31 -17.13
C ARG A 215 6.86 12.20 -18.30
N LEU A 216 6.53 11.00 -18.75
CA LEU A 216 5.60 10.79 -19.89
C LEU A 216 4.21 11.29 -19.51
N ALA A 217 3.79 12.39 -20.15
CA ALA A 217 2.50 13.04 -19.87
C ALA A 217 1.45 12.74 -20.95
N THR A 218 1.86 12.60 -22.20
CA THR A 218 0.97 12.34 -23.34
C THR A 218 1.60 11.37 -24.32
N ILE A 219 0.77 10.50 -24.89
CA ILE A 219 1.15 9.57 -25.93
C ILE A 219 -0.01 9.42 -26.93
N SER A 220 0.31 9.38 -28.23
CA SER A 220 -0.60 8.99 -29.30
C SER A 220 -0.19 7.59 -29.79
N LEU A 221 -1.10 6.62 -29.67
CA LEU A 221 -0.87 5.23 -30.07
C LEU A 221 -1.25 4.99 -31.54
N PRO A 222 -0.67 3.96 -32.23
CA PRO A 222 -1.06 3.56 -33.57
C PRO A 222 -2.49 3.00 -33.59
N GLU A 223 -3.27 3.29 -34.64
CA GLU A 223 -4.66 2.80 -34.74
C GLU A 223 -4.77 1.28 -34.92
N ASN A 224 -3.73 0.61 -35.44
CA ASN A 224 -3.69 -0.85 -35.66
C ASN A 224 -3.07 -1.63 -34.50
N LEU A 225 -2.82 -1.00 -33.36
CA LEU A 225 -2.24 -1.65 -32.19
C LEU A 225 -3.14 -2.78 -31.68
N VAL A 226 -2.60 -3.98 -31.50
CA VAL A 226 -3.33 -5.18 -31.06
C VAL A 226 -2.99 -5.55 -29.60
N THR A 227 -1.72 -5.40 -29.24
CA THR A 227 -1.23 -5.82 -27.91
C THR A 227 -0.43 -4.70 -27.24
N ILE A 228 -0.75 -4.45 -25.99
CA ILE A 228 0.09 -3.72 -25.03
C ILE A 228 0.66 -4.78 -24.10
N GLU A 229 1.99 -5.02 -24.19
CA GLU A 229 2.63 -6.07 -23.40
C GLU A 229 2.79 -5.70 -21.92
N GLY A 230 3.29 -6.64 -21.12
CA GLY A 230 3.49 -6.45 -19.70
C GLY A 230 4.42 -5.27 -19.40
N TYR A 231 4.14 -4.53 -18.32
CA TYR A 231 4.96 -3.42 -17.85
C TYR A 231 5.16 -2.26 -18.86
N ALA A 232 4.46 -2.23 -20.00
CA ALA A 232 4.70 -1.26 -21.08
C ALA A 232 4.75 0.21 -20.58
N PHE A 233 3.90 0.58 -19.62
CA PHE A 233 3.85 1.90 -18.96
C PHE A 233 4.11 1.83 -17.45
N TYR A 234 4.82 0.81 -16.99
CA TYR A 234 5.09 0.61 -15.56
C TYR A 234 5.70 1.87 -14.93
N MET A 235 5.06 2.42 -13.89
CA MET A 235 5.48 3.65 -13.19
C MET A 235 5.58 4.90 -14.08
N ALA A 236 4.87 4.99 -15.20
CA ALA A 236 4.73 6.21 -15.98
C ALA A 236 3.83 7.22 -15.23
N SER A 237 4.35 7.75 -14.13
CA SER A 237 3.59 8.44 -13.10
C SER A 237 3.02 9.81 -13.50
N ALA A 238 3.50 10.41 -14.60
CA ALA A 238 2.96 11.68 -15.14
C ALA A 238 1.86 11.49 -16.18
N LEU A 239 1.59 10.25 -16.63
CA LEU A 239 0.57 9.95 -17.64
C LEU A 239 -0.82 10.18 -17.06
N LYS A 240 -1.53 11.18 -17.62
CA LYS A 240 -2.87 11.57 -17.12
C LYS A 240 -4.00 10.88 -17.83
N ASN A 241 -3.88 10.74 -19.14
CA ASN A 241 -4.90 10.15 -20.00
C ASN A 241 -4.23 9.35 -21.10
N ILE A 242 -4.88 8.30 -21.54
CA ILE A 242 -4.47 7.50 -22.69
C ILE A 242 -5.70 7.06 -23.47
N VAL A 243 -5.62 7.18 -24.78
CA VAL A 243 -6.63 6.62 -25.70
C VAL A 243 -6.12 5.27 -26.17
N ILE A 244 -6.79 4.20 -25.76
CA ILE A 244 -6.47 2.84 -26.20
C ILE A 244 -7.27 2.56 -27.48
N PRO A 245 -6.61 2.25 -28.61
CA PRO A 245 -7.29 2.00 -29.88
C PRO A 245 -8.27 0.82 -29.83
N ASP A 246 -9.32 0.88 -30.64
CA ASP A 246 -10.35 -0.16 -30.74
C ASP A 246 -9.81 -1.53 -31.23
N SER A 247 -8.67 -1.54 -31.91
CA SER A 247 -7.95 -2.72 -32.36
C SER A 247 -7.33 -3.54 -31.23
N VAL A 248 -7.13 -2.94 -30.03
CA VAL A 248 -6.44 -3.60 -28.90
C VAL A 248 -7.30 -4.73 -28.34
N THR A 249 -6.72 -5.93 -28.32
CA THR A 249 -7.34 -7.15 -27.78
C THR A 249 -6.68 -7.64 -26.48
N THR A 250 -5.45 -7.20 -26.21
CA THR A 250 -4.67 -7.68 -25.06
C THR A 250 -3.95 -6.52 -24.38
N ILE A 251 -4.08 -6.46 -23.06
CA ILE A 251 -3.29 -5.61 -22.16
C ILE A 251 -2.59 -6.55 -21.16
N GLY A 252 -1.26 -6.50 -21.10
CA GLY A 252 -0.42 -7.38 -20.30
C GLY A 252 -0.45 -7.09 -18.81
N GLU A 253 0.21 -7.95 -18.03
CA GLU A 253 0.32 -7.77 -16.58
C GLU A 253 1.13 -6.52 -16.24
N TYR A 254 0.73 -5.79 -15.18
CA TYR A 254 1.38 -4.56 -14.75
C TYR A 254 1.54 -3.48 -15.83
N ALA A 255 0.84 -3.56 -16.96
CA ALA A 255 1.05 -2.67 -18.11
C ALA A 255 0.96 -1.17 -17.74
N PHE A 256 0.06 -0.78 -16.84
CA PHE A 256 -0.12 0.59 -16.32
C PHE A 256 0.08 0.67 -14.80
N TYR A 257 0.79 -0.29 -14.21
CA TYR A 257 1.00 -0.29 -12.75
C TYR A 257 1.65 1.00 -12.27
N ALA A 258 1.09 1.61 -11.22
CA ALA A 258 1.56 2.85 -10.62
C ALA A 258 1.65 4.06 -11.59
N CYS A 259 0.80 4.12 -12.61
CA CYS A 259 0.52 5.34 -13.36
C CYS A 259 -0.30 6.29 -12.46
N THR A 260 0.35 6.91 -11.48
CA THR A 260 -0.31 7.57 -10.35
C THR A 260 -1.12 8.81 -10.73
N SER A 261 -0.88 9.42 -11.89
CA SER A 261 -1.64 10.57 -12.40
C SER A 261 -2.75 10.19 -13.37
N LEU A 262 -2.91 8.91 -13.71
CA LEU A 262 -3.93 8.46 -14.66
C LEU A 262 -5.33 8.65 -14.06
N GLU A 263 -6.15 9.51 -14.68
CA GLU A 263 -7.44 9.96 -14.14
C GLU A 263 -8.62 9.12 -14.66
N SER A 264 -8.56 8.72 -15.93
CA SER A 264 -9.59 7.90 -16.57
C SER A 264 -9.02 7.00 -17.66
N VAL A 265 -9.68 5.87 -17.90
CA VAL A 265 -9.36 4.94 -18.98
C VAL A 265 -10.65 4.44 -19.62
N SER A 266 -10.74 4.55 -20.96
CA SER A 266 -11.76 3.87 -21.74
C SER A 266 -11.15 2.67 -22.44
N LEU A 267 -11.71 1.49 -22.17
CA LEU A 267 -11.24 0.23 -22.73
C LEU A 267 -12.04 -0.12 -24.00
N PRO A 268 -11.38 -0.72 -25.02
CA PRO A 268 -12.00 -0.94 -26.32
C PRO A 268 -12.97 -2.15 -26.31
N ALA A 269 -13.90 -2.13 -27.28
CA ALA A 269 -14.88 -3.19 -27.50
C ALA A 269 -14.26 -4.58 -27.73
N ASN A 270 -13.07 -4.62 -28.33
CA ASN A 270 -12.40 -5.86 -28.71
C ASN A 270 -11.45 -6.43 -27.65
N LEU A 271 -11.33 -5.79 -26.48
CA LEU A 271 -10.48 -6.29 -25.40
C LEU A 271 -10.95 -7.67 -24.94
N LYS A 272 -10.03 -8.65 -24.92
CA LYS A 272 -10.27 -10.04 -24.51
C LYS A 272 -9.43 -10.46 -23.32
N THR A 273 -8.23 -9.90 -23.22
CA THR A 273 -7.28 -10.28 -22.17
C THR A 273 -6.80 -9.04 -21.40
N LEU A 274 -6.94 -9.09 -20.10
CA LEU A 274 -6.40 -8.10 -19.17
C LEU A 274 -5.51 -8.81 -18.15
N GLY A 275 -4.23 -8.46 -18.15
CA GLY A 275 -3.23 -9.03 -17.25
C GLY A 275 -3.44 -8.64 -15.79
N ALA A 276 -2.91 -9.46 -14.90
CA ALA A 276 -2.98 -9.20 -13.46
C ALA A 276 -2.36 -7.84 -13.12
N SER A 277 -3.00 -7.12 -12.20
CA SER A 277 -2.51 -5.81 -11.71
C SER A 277 -2.24 -4.76 -12.80
N ALA A 278 -2.83 -4.90 -13.99
CA ALA A 278 -2.57 -3.99 -15.12
C ALA A 278 -2.76 -2.50 -14.75
N PHE A 279 -3.72 -2.15 -13.91
CA PHE A 279 -4.00 -0.78 -13.44
C PHE A 279 -3.84 -0.61 -11.92
N SER A 280 -3.16 -1.54 -11.25
CA SER A 280 -2.95 -1.41 -9.79
C SER A 280 -2.12 -0.18 -9.47
N ARG A 281 -2.43 0.46 -8.33
CA ARG A 281 -1.77 1.68 -7.83
C ARG A 281 -1.89 2.91 -8.74
N CYS A 282 -2.84 2.95 -9.66
CA CYS A 282 -3.24 4.17 -10.37
C CYS A 282 -4.07 5.05 -9.41
N LEU A 283 -3.39 5.82 -8.55
CA LEU A 283 -4.00 6.49 -7.39
C LEU A 283 -5.00 7.59 -7.73
N SER A 284 -4.92 8.15 -8.95
CA SER A 284 -5.85 9.16 -9.45
C SER A 284 -6.98 8.58 -10.30
N LEU A 285 -6.97 7.28 -10.59
CA LEU A 285 -7.97 6.65 -11.45
C LEU A 285 -9.31 6.55 -10.70
N GLU A 286 -10.25 7.41 -11.08
CA GLU A 286 -11.56 7.55 -10.40
C GLU A 286 -12.58 6.51 -10.87
N GLY A 287 -12.41 5.99 -12.09
CA GLY A 287 -13.28 5.00 -12.67
C GLY A 287 -12.76 4.50 -14.02
N MET A 288 -13.32 3.38 -14.46
CA MET A 288 -13.05 2.81 -15.78
C MET A 288 -14.33 2.71 -16.57
N GLU A 289 -14.20 2.85 -17.88
CA GLU A 289 -15.26 2.59 -18.84
C GLU A 289 -14.83 1.51 -19.81
N ILE A 290 -15.77 0.74 -20.31
CA ILE A 290 -15.56 -0.21 -21.40
C ILE A 290 -16.72 -0.09 -22.38
N ASP A 291 -16.45 -0.26 -23.66
CA ASP A 291 -17.48 -0.24 -24.67
C ASP A 291 -18.55 -1.30 -24.38
N GLN A 292 -19.81 -0.92 -24.45
CA GLN A 292 -20.97 -1.77 -24.11
C GLN A 292 -21.11 -3.02 -25.00
N SER A 293 -20.43 -3.06 -26.15
CA SER A 293 -20.43 -4.23 -27.04
C SER A 293 -19.37 -5.27 -26.65
N ASN A 294 -18.50 -4.97 -25.67
CA ASN A 294 -17.54 -5.94 -25.16
C ASN A 294 -18.27 -7.14 -24.55
N LYS A 295 -17.75 -8.35 -24.79
CA LYS A 295 -18.40 -9.62 -24.39
C LYS A 295 -17.75 -10.26 -23.17
N ASP A 296 -16.54 -9.89 -22.87
CA ASP A 296 -15.70 -10.50 -21.84
C ASP A 296 -15.68 -9.69 -20.55
N PHE A 297 -15.86 -8.37 -20.67
CA PHE A 297 -15.80 -7.43 -19.53
C PHE A 297 -17.00 -6.49 -19.51
N VAL A 298 -17.30 -5.97 -18.32
CA VAL A 298 -18.34 -4.95 -18.07
C VAL A 298 -17.89 -4.02 -16.96
N THR A 299 -18.28 -2.75 -17.05
CA THR A 299 -18.08 -1.81 -15.93
C THR A 299 -19.36 -1.61 -15.14
N TYR A 300 -19.22 -1.54 -13.81
CA TYR A 300 -20.30 -1.21 -12.89
C TYR A 300 -19.79 -0.27 -11.80
N ASP A 301 -20.41 0.91 -11.68
CA ASP A 301 -19.96 1.97 -10.77
C ASP A 301 -18.44 2.27 -10.87
N GLY A 302 -17.90 2.28 -12.08
CA GLY A 302 -16.49 2.56 -12.35
C GLY A 302 -15.51 1.42 -12.10
N ILE A 303 -15.98 0.28 -11.64
CA ILE A 303 -15.19 -0.94 -11.40
C ILE A 303 -15.35 -1.87 -12.61
N LEU A 304 -14.25 -2.47 -13.05
CA LEU A 304 -14.23 -3.43 -14.17
C LEU A 304 -14.41 -4.86 -13.65
N TYR A 305 -15.42 -5.53 -14.17
CA TYR A 305 -15.74 -6.93 -13.86
C TYR A 305 -15.68 -7.82 -15.11
N SER A 306 -15.67 -9.14 -14.87
CA SER A 306 -16.08 -10.13 -15.88
C SER A 306 -17.53 -9.87 -16.33
N SER A 307 -17.90 -10.28 -17.55
CA SER A 307 -19.24 -10.02 -18.10
C SER A 307 -20.39 -10.65 -17.29
N ASP A 308 -20.11 -11.65 -16.45
CA ASP A 308 -21.03 -12.25 -15.48
C ASP A 308 -20.99 -11.60 -14.09
N TYR A 309 -20.14 -10.60 -13.88
CA TYR A 309 -19.88 -9.91 -12.61
C TYR A 309 -19.30 -10.80 -11.49
N GLU A 310 -18.83 -12.02 -11.78
CA GLU A 310 -18.27 -12.90 -10.75
C GLU A 310 -16.87 -12.48 -10.30
N LEU A 311 -16.08 -11.91 -11.21
CA LEU A 311 -14.70 -11.49 -10.95
C LEU A 311 -14.51 -9.99 -11.19
N ALA A 312 -14.01 -9.25 -10.22
CA ALA A 312 -13.54 -7.90 -10.42
C ALA A 312 -12.07 -7.93 -10.89
N TYR A 313 -11.81 -7.34 -12.04
CA TYR A 313 -10.47 -7.23 -12.62
C TYR A 313 -9.74 -5.99 -12.14
N VAL A 314 -10.45 -4.85 -12.06
CA VAL A 314 -9.85 -3.59 -11.62
C VAL A 314 -10.81 -2.81 -10.75
N VAL A 315 -10.35 -2.52 -9.54
CA VAL A 315 -10.96 -1.51 -8.67
C VAL A 315 -10.07 -0.28 -8.71
N PRO A 316 -10.55 0.85 -9.28
CA PRO A 316 -9.73 2.06 -9.37
C PRO A 316 -9.34 2.60 -8.00
N ALA A 317 -8.06 2.84 -7.76
CA ALA A 317 -7.57 3.31 -6.46
C ALA A 317 -8.01 4.75 -6.13
N GLY A 318 -8.33 5.56 -7.15
CA GLY A 318 -8.84 6.93 -7.00
C GLY A 318 -10.36 7.02 -6.84
N ILE A 319 -11.11 5.91 -6.83
CA ILE A 319 -12.57 5.89 -6.78
C ILE A 319 -13.11 6.72 -5.61
N VAL A 320 -14.12 7.58 -5.86
CA VAL A 320 -14.53 8.63 -4.91
C VAL A 320 -15.83 8.32 -4.20
N GLY A 321 -16.89 7.96 -4.92
CA GLY A 321 -18.26 7.91 -4.40
C GLY A 321 -18.54 6.83 -3.37
N PRO A 322 -19.78 6.75 -2.88
CA PRO A 322 -20.27 5.48 -2.38
C PRO A 322 -20.50 4.54 -3.56
N VAL A 323 -19.78 3.42 -3.59
CA VAL A 323 -19.80 2.43 -4.66
C VAL A 323 -20.92 1.42 -4.43
N ARG A 324 -21.70 1.12 -5.48
CA ARG A 324 -22.65 0.00 -5.47
C ARG A 324 -21.93 -1.26 -5.89
N MET A 325 -22.31 -2.37 -5.27
CA MET A 325 -21.83 -3.69 -5.68
C MET A 325 -22.84 -4.36 -6.62
N PRO A 326 -22.41 -5.05 -7.69
CA PRO A 326 -23.31 -5.87 -8.51
C PRO A 326 -23.94 -6.97 -7.69
N GLU A 327 -25.20 -7.34 -8.00
CA GLU A 327 -25.92 -8.39 -7.25
C GLU A 327 -25.30 -9.79 -7.34
N ALA A 328 -24.43 -10.06 -8.29
CA ALA A 328 -23.68 -11.30 -8.40
C ALA A 328 -22.58 -11.41 -7.34
N VAL A 329 -22.06 -10.28 -6.82
CA VAL A 329 -21.02 -10.27 -5.80
C VAL A 329 -21.63 -10.62 -4.44
N THR A 330 -21.26 -11.75 -3.88
CA THR A 330 -21.78 -12.25 -2.59
C THR A 330 -20.81 -12.07 -1.43
N ILE A 331 -19.57 -11.73 -1.73
CA ILE A 331 -18.49 -11.45 -0.77
C ILE A 331 -17.69 -10.26 -1.30
N ILE A 332 -17.37 -9.29 -0.48
CA ILE A 332 -16.34 -8.30 -0.83
C ILE A 332 -14.99 -9.00 -0.71
N PRO A 333 -14.25 -9.20 -1.81
CA PRO A 333 -13.01 -9.98 -1.79
C PRO A 333 -11.94 -9.35 -0.92
N GLY A 334 -10.92 -10.14 -0.56
CA GLY A 334 -9.75 -9.63 0.14
C GLY A 334 -9.02 -8.55 -0.67
N GLY A 335 -8.66 -7.45 -0.01
CA GLY A 335 -7.98 -6.33 -0.62
C GLY A 335 -8.78 -5.53 -1.66
N PHE A 336 -10.08 -5.79 -1.83
CA PHE A 336 -10.90 -5.26 -2.93
C PHE A 336 -10.81 -3.73 -3.08
N PHE A 337 -10.96 -2.99 -2.00
CA PHE A 337 -10.83 -1.53 -1.96
C PHE A 337 -9.51 -1.05 -1.33
N SER A 338 -8.53 -1.94 -1.20
CA SER A 338 -7.26 -1.56 -0.55
C SER A 338 -6.62 -0.34 -1.23
N GLU A 339 -6.19 0.64 -0.42
CA GLU A 339 -5.62 1.92 -0.84
C GLU A 339 -6.58 2.87 -1.61
N CYS A 340 -7.88 2.58 -1.69
CA CYS A 340 -8.87 3.50 -2.24
C CYS A 340 -9.11 4.68 -1.26
N LYS A 341 -8.15 5.60 -1.24
CA LYS A 341 -8.11 6.69 -0.23
C LYS A 341 -9.23 7.73 -0.37
N ASN A 342 -9.87 7.80 -1.53
CA ASN A 342 -10.96 8.72 -1.81
C ASN A 342 -12.35 8.08 -1.65
N LEU A 343 -12.42 6.76 -1.44
CA LEU A 343 -13.67 6.02 -1.28
C LEU A 343 -14.44 6.54 -0.07
N LYS A 344 -15.69 6.99 -0.29
CA LYS A 344 -16.58 7.53 0.75
C LYS A 344 -17.39 6.47 1.48
N GLY A 345 -17.67 5.36 0.81
CA GLY A 345 -18.44 4.24 1.34
C GLY A 345 -18.80 3.21 0.28
N VAL A 346 -19.51 2.18 0.70
CA VAL A 346 -20.05 1.12 -0.17
C VAL A 346 -21.51 0.90 0.16
N ILE A 347 -22.32 0.73 -0.88
CA ILE A 347 -23.75 0.41 -0.74
C ILE A 347 -23.87 -1.11 -0.87
N PHE A 348 -24.19 -1.76 0.24
CA PHE A 348 -24.39 -3.19 0.33
C PHE A 348 -25.78 -3.58 -0.16
N HIS A 349 -25.90 -4.69 -0.89
CA HIS A 349 -27.15 -5.36 -1.17
C HIS A 349 -27.28 -6.64 -0.34
N ASP A 350 -28.49 -7.19 -0.27
CA ASP A 350 -28.85 -8.30 0.64
C ASP A 350 -28.11 -9.63 0.37
N LYS A 351 -27.38 -9.78 -0.73
CA LYS A 351 -26.63 -11.02 -1.04
C LYS A 351 -25.20 -11.01 -0.51
N ILE A 352 -24.69 -9.83 -0.08
CA ILE A 352 -23.32 -9.77 0.48
C ILE A 352 -23.32 -10.36 1.89
N THR A 353 -22.48 -11.37 2.10
CA THR A 353 -22.41 -12.16 3.35
C THR A 353 -21.11 -12.00 4.12
N ALA A 354 -20.05 -11.49 3.50
CA ALA A 354 -18.76 -11.31 4.17
C ALA A 354 -17.96 -10.12 3.60
N ILE A 355 -17.08 -9.59 4.44
CA ILE A 355 -16.04 -8.62 4.10
C ILE A 355 -14.70 -9.35 4.26
N GLY A 356 -13.95 -9.47 3.17
CA GLY A 356 -12.70 -10.21 3.10
C GLY A 356 -11.51 -9.56 3.82
N ASP A 357 -10.40 -10.28 3.87
CA ASP A 357 -9.18 -9.81 4.51
C ASP A 357 -8.67 -8.52 3.85
N SER A 358 -8.36 -7.50 4.66
CA SER A 358 -7.84 -6.22 4.17
C SER A 358 -8.73 -5.51 3.13
N ALA A 359 -10.02 -5.86 3.04
CA ALA A 359 -10.92 -5.38 1.99
C ALA A 359 -11.01 -3.84 1.90
N PHE A 360 -10.91 -3.14 3.01
CA PHE A 360 -10.91 -1.67 3.12
C PHE A 360 -9.59 -1.12 3.67
N ALA A 361 -8.49 -1.87 3.54
CA ALA A 361 -7.20 -1.43 4.03
C ALA A 361 -6.80 -0.08 3.45
N TYR A 362 -6.37 0.87 4.30
CA TYR A 362 -5.94 2.22 3.92
C TYR A 362 -7.02 3.09 3.22
N CYS A 363 -8.30 2.73 3.29
CA CYS A 363 -9.40 3.56 2.80
C CYS A 363 -9.64 4.76 3.74
N THR A 364 -8.74 5.74 3.72
CA THR A 364 -8.77 6.87 4.66
C THR A 364 -9.87 7.91 4.37
N GLY A 365 -10.51 7.83 3.21
CA GLY A 365 -11.61 8.72 2.81
C GLY A 365 -12.98 8.33 3.29
N LEU A 366 -13.14 7.16 3.93
CA LEU A 366 -14.44 6.69 4.38
C LEU A 366 -15.18 7.73 5.26
N GLU A 367 -16.45 7.95 4.95
CA GLU A 367 -17.34 8.83 5.71
C GLU A 367 -18.30 7.98 6.56
N THR A 368 -19.44 7.60 6.01
CA THR A 368 -20.37 6.69 6.68
C THR A 368 -20.46 5.39 5.91
N LEU A 369 -20.10 4.29 6.57
CA LEU A 369 -20.24 2.96 6.02
C LEU A 369 -21.31 2.21 6.80
N THR A 370 -22.42 1.86 6.13
CA THR A 370 -23.46 1.00 6.71
C THR A 370 -23.29 -0.41 6.17
N ILE A 371 -22.85 -1.30 7.03
CA ILE A 371 -22.63 -2.72 6.69
C ILE A 371 -23.98 -3.42 6.57
N GLY A 372 -24.20 -4.14 5.46
CA GLY A 372 -25.46 -4.77 5.13
C GLY A 372 -25.88 -5.86 6.13
N LYS A 373 -27.19 -6.02 6.30
CA LYS A 373 -27.80 -6.89 7.35
C LYS A 373 -27.42 -8.37 7.24
N ASN A 374 -27.04 -8.85 6.07
CA ASN A 374 -26.67 -10.26 5.86
C ASN A 374 -25.15 -10.52 5.92
N VAL A 375 -24.34 -9.50 6.15
CA VAL A 375 -22.91 -9.66 6.41
C VAL A 375 -22.74 -10.36 7.75
N THR A 376 -22.22 -11.58 7.74
CA THR A 376 -22.02 -12.40 8.94
C THR A 376 -20.57 -12.42 9.42
N ASN A 377 -19.61 -12.09 8.56
CA ASN A 377 -18.19 -12.15 8.88
C ASN A 377 -17.46 -10.90 8.41
N ILE A 378 -16.63 -10.33 9.30
CA ILE A 378 -15.60 -9.35 8.97
C ILE A 378 -14.25 -10.03 9.23
N MET A 379 -13.47 -10.19 8.17
CA MET A 379 -12.23 -10.97 8.19
C MET A 379 -11.05 -10.17 8.75
N GLU A 380 -9.89 -10.82 8.82
CA GLU A 380 -8.67 -10.24 9.40
C GLU A 380 -8.24 -8.98 8.65
N ASN A 381 -7.81 -7.94 9.40
CA ASN A 381 -7.34 -6.67 8.84
C ASN A 381 -8.35 -5.94 7.94
N ALA A 382 -9.63 -6.30 7.92
CA ALA A 382 -10.62 -5.79 6.96
C ALA A 382 -10.60 -4.26 6.84
N PHE A 383 -10.40 -3.53 7.94
CA PHE A 383 -10.35 -2.06 8.02
C PHE A 383 -9.01 -1.52 8.52
N ILE A 384 -7.91 -2.27 8.29
CA ILE A 384 -6.58 -1.86 8.75
C ILE A 384 -6.20 -0.47 8.18
N TYR A 385 -5.82 0.48 9.06
CA TYR A 385 -5.48 1.87 8.70
C TYR A 385 -6.57 2.60 7.91
N ALA A 386 -7.82 2.16 7.97
CA ALA A 386 -8.93 2.79 7.28
C ALA A 386 -9.51 3.97 8.08
N GLY A 387 -10.36 4.75 7.39
CA GLY A 387 -11.15 5.83 7.98
C GLY A 387 -10.36 7.07 8.39
N ASN A 388 -11.08 7.98 9.02
CA ASN A 388 -10.61 9.24 9.59
C ASN A 388 -11.52 9.63 10.77
N LYS A 389 -11.21 10.73 11.46
CA LYS A 389 -11.93 11.18 12.67
C LYS A 389 -13.45 11.43 12.50
N ASP A 390 -13.92 11.55 11.26
CA ASP A 390 -15.34 11.79 10.96
C ASP A 390 -16.05 10.49 10.49
N THR A 391 -15.30 9.41 10.28
CA THR A 391 -15.82 8.11 9.83
C THR A 391 -16.80 7.51 10.85
N VAL A 392 -17.93 7.03 10.37
CA VAL A 392 -18.92 6.29 11.17
C VAL A 392 -19.15 4.91 10.54
N ILE A 393 -18.96 3.86 11.33
CA ILE A 393 -19.27 2.48 10.93
C ILE A 393 -20.60 2.09 11.57
N ASN A 394 -21.60 1.84 10.74
CA ASN A 394 -22.92 1.36 11.16
C ASN A 394 -23.20 -0.05 10.63
N PHE A 395 -24.21 -0.67 11.19
CA PHE A 395 -24.79 -1.92 10.69
C PHE A 395 -26.29 -1.71 10.41
N GLU A 396 -26.75 -2.28 9.32
CA GLU A 396 -28.17 -2.20 8.95
C GLU A 396 -29.05 -2.86 10.01
N THR A 397 -30.26 -2.30 10.22
CA THR A 397 -31.23 -2.85 11.18
C THR A 397 -31.56 -4.31 10.86
N GLY A 398 -31.56 -5.16 11.89
CA GLY A 398 -31.78 -6.61 11.73
C GLY A 398 -30.54 -7.37 11.26
N SER A 399 -29.37 -6.80 11.38
CA SER A 399 -28.10 -7.44 11.07
C SER A 399 -27.99 -8.81 11.72
N LYS A 400 -27.51 -9.80 10.95
CA LYS A 400 -27.27 -11.19 11.39
C LYS A 400 -25.79 -11.41 11.71
N TYR A 401 -25.07 -10.35 11.96
CA TYR A 401 -23.65 -10.35 12.16
C TYR A 401 -23.22 -11.40 13.20
N ALA A 402 -22.20 -12.19 12.89
CA ALA A 402 -21.79 -13.31 13.72
C ALA A 402 -20.35 -13.23 14.24
N TYR A 403 -19.38 -12.71 13.45
CA TYR A 403 -17.99 -12.85 13.80
C TYR A 403 -17.05 -11.72 13.32
N VAL A 404 -16.30 -11.10 14.27
CA VAL A 404 -15.18 -10.17 13.99
C VAL A 404 -13.87 -10.90 14.22
N LYS A 405 -13.07 -10.99 13.18
CA LYS A 405 -11.76 -11.60 13.21
C LYS A 405 -10.70 -10.71 13.87
N LYS A 406 -9.55 -11.34 14.18
CA LYS A 406 -8.37 -10.66 14.68
C LYS A 406 -7.99 -9.46 13.81
N ASP A 407 -7.60 -8.36 14.44
CA ASP A 407 -7.13 -7.13 13.77
C ASP A 407 -8.13 -6.53 12.75
N ALA A 408 -9.42 -6.94 12.74
CA ALA A 408 -10.40 -6.46 11.77
C ALA A 408 -10.48 -4.93 11.73
N PHE A 409 -10.37 -4.27 12.89
CA PHE A 409 -10.36 -2.81 13.04
C PHE A 409 -8.99 -2.26 13.48
N TYR A 410 -7.91 -2.98 13.18
CA TYR A 410 -6.57 -2.55 13.58
C TYR A 410 -6.21 -1.20 12.99
N ARG A 411 -5.87 -0.24 13.87
CA ARG A 411 -5.55 1.15 13.51
C ARG A 411 -6.63 1.84 12.66
N LEU A 412 -7.86 1.38 12.74
CA LEU A 412 -8.99 2.17 12.22
C LEU A 412 -9.07 3.48 13.00
N THR A 413 -9.15 4.59 12.29
CA THR A 413 -9.51 5.89 12.85
C THR A 413 -10.95 6.19 12.50
N ALA A 414 -11.84 6.31 13.48
CA ALA A 414 -13.24 6.64 13.24
C ALA A 414 -13.80 7.45 14.40
N LYS A 415 -14.89 8.17 14.15
CA LYS A 415 -15.67 8.81 15.21
C LYS A 415 -16.30 7.74 16.10
N GLU A 416 -16.98 6.79 15.47
CA GLU A 416 -17.68 5.73 16.20
C GLU A 416 -17.86 4.46 15.35
N ILE A 417 -18.00 3.32 16.05
CA ILE A 417 -18.42 2.03 15.51
C ILE A 417 -19.67 1.61 16.29
N ASN A 418 -20.82 1.56 15.63
CA ASN A 418 -22.10 1.19 16.22
C ASN A 418 -22.38 -0.29 15.97
N LEU A 419 -21.98 -1.16 16.90
CA LEU A 419 -22.12 -2.62 16.77
C LEU A 419 -23.58 -3.06 16.89
N PRO A 420 -24.08 -4.01 16.08
CA PRO A 420 -25.46 -4.49 16.15
C PRO A 420 -25.66 -5.44 17.34
N ALA A 421 -26.92 -5.68 17.74
CA ALA A 421 -27.25 -6.61 18.81
C ALA A 421 -26.70 -8.03 18.61
N SER A 422 -26.58 -8.46 17.34
CA SER A 422 -26.04 -9.77 16.95
C SER A 422 -24.51 -9.89 17.04
N ALA A 423 -23.77 -8.80 17.29
CA ALA A 423 -22.32 -8.82 17.41
C ALA A 423 -21.90 -9.40 18.77
N VAL A 424 -21.76 -10.70 18.85
CA VAL A 424 -21.49 -11.42 20.10
C VAL A 424 -20.23 -12.28 20.08
N THR A 425 -19.54 -12.39 18.92
CA THR A 425 -18.34 -13.19 18.75
C THR A 425 -17.20 -12.35 18.17
N PHE A 426 -16.10 -12.28 18.88
CA PHE A 426 -14.89 -11.53 18.53
C PHE A 426 -13.66 -12.37 18.74
N ASP A 427 -12.66 -12.22 17.88
CA ASP A 427 -11.30 -12.71 18.17
C ASP A 427 -10.58 -11.72 19.10
N GLY A 428 -9.54 -12.19 19.75
CA GLY A 428 -8.59 -11.32 20.43
C GLY A 428 -7.98 -10.30 19.44
N GLU A 429 -7.64 -9.10 19.97
CA GLU A 429 -7.06 -8.01 19.17
C GLU A 429 -7.98 -7.44 18.08
N ALA A 430 -9.29 -7.75 18.06
CA ALA A 430 -10.23 -7.25 17.04
C ALA A 430 -10.23 -5.71 16.92
N PHE A 431 -10.06 -4.99 18.04
CA PHE A 431 -10.00 -3.52 18.12
C PHE A 431 -8.61 -2.99 18.53
N ARG A 432 -7.56 -3.76 18.28
CA ARG A 432 -6.19 -3.35 18.65
C ARG A 432 -5.81 -2.04 17.95
N MET A 433 -5.29 -1.06 18.72
CA MET A 433 -4.93 0.27 18.25
C MET A 433 -6.05 1.01 17.49
N CYS A 434 -7.30 0.59 17.65
CA CYS A 434 -8.45 1.29 17.07
C CYS A 434 -8.68 2.63 17.78
N GLU A 435 -8.85 3.70 17.01
CA GLU A 435 -9.19 5.05 17.47
C GLU A 435 -10.63 5.37 17.08
N ALA A 436 -11.58 4.78 17.78
CA ALA A 436 -13.00 4.99 17.56
C ALA A 436 -13.74 4.78 18.88
N GLU A 437 -14.86 5.50 19.08
CA GLU A 437 -15.81 5.15 20.14
C GLU A 437 -16.57 3.88 19.73
N VAL A 438 -16.35 2.77 20.45
CA VAL A 438 -17.04 1.50 20.19
C VAL A 438 -18.32 1.44 21.03
N LYS A 439 -19.47 1.41 20.35
CA LYS A 439 -20.79 1.37 20.95
C LYS A 439 -21.44 0.01 20.73
N PHE A 440 -21.89 -0.62 21.80
CA PHE A 440 -22.66 -1.85 21.75
C PHE A 440 -24.15 -1.54 21.72
N HIS A 441 -24.92 -2.32 20.97
CA HIS A 441 -26.38 -2.19 20.98
C HIS A 441 -26.97 -2.57 22.35
N GLU A 442 -27.99 -1.88 22.80
CA GLU A 442 -28.62 -2.12 24.11
C GLU A 442 -29.15 -3.55 24.28
N ASP A 443 -29.67 -4.16 23.23
CA ASP A 443 -30.20 -5.53 23.21
C ASP A 443 -29.11 -6.61 22.95
N THR A 444 -27.83 -6.29 22.97
CA THR A 444 -26.79 -7.29 22.72
C THR A 444 -26.76 -8.36 23.81
N THR A 445 -26.48 -9.58 23.40
CA THR A 445 -26.30 -10.73 24.30
C THR A 445 -24.82 -11.09 24.50
N LEU A 446 -23.90 -10.16 24.21
CA LEU A 446 -22.46 -10.34 24.45
C LEU A 446 -22.20 -10.63 25.93
N THR A 447 -21.69 -11.81 26.25
CA THR A 447 -21.37 -12.22 27.62
C THR A 447 -19.88 -12.11 27.95
N THR A 448 -19.04 -12.05 26.96
CA THR A 448 -17.59 -12.14 27.16
C THR A 448 -16.84 -11.11 26.34
N VAL A 449 -16.10 -10.23 27.00
CA VAL A 449 -15.02 -9.46 26.39
C VAL A 449 -13.81 -10.41 26.33
N VAL A 450 -13.44 -10.86 25.15
CA VAL A 450 -12.38 -11.87 24.99
C VAL A 450 -11.00 -11.34 25.35
N ALA A 451 -10.04 -12.24 25.58
CA ALA A 451 -8.66 -11.85 25.86
C ALA A 451 -8.09 -10.98 24.72
N ASP A 452 -7.33 -9.94 25.09
CA ASP A 452 -6.69 -8.98 24.17
C ASP A 452 -7.63 -8.19 23.24
N MET A 453 -8.97 -8.24 23.40
CA MET A 453 -9.96 -7.65 22.46
C MET A 453 -9.70 -6.17 22.18
N PHE A 454 -9.42 -5.36 23.21
CA PHE A 454 -9.13 -3.94 23.16
C PHE A 454 -7.69 -3.60 23.58
N LYS A 455 -6.77 -4.55 23.41
CA LYS A 455 -5.37 -4.31 23.71
C LYS A 455 -4.83 -3.16 22.87
N ASP A 456 -4.04 -2.25 23.49
CA ASP A 456 -3.51 -1.04 22.84
C ASP A 456 -4.62 -0.11 22.28
N TYR A 457 -5.87 -0.23 22.69
CA TYR A 457 -6.99 0.59 22.22
C TYR A 457 -6.72 2.09 22.45
N LEU A 458 -7.02 2.91 21.44
CA LEU A 458 -6.71 4.34 21.47
C LEU A 458 -7.90 5.22 21.87
N GLY A 459 -9.11 4.66 22.01
CA GLY A 459 -10.28 5.39 22.48
C GLY A 459 -10.15 5.82 23.95
N THR A 460 -10.93 6.85 24.32
CA THR A 460 -10.88 7.44 25.67
C THR A 460 -11.91 6.88 26.63
N SER A 461 -12.98 6.30 26.10
CA SER A 461 -14.08 5.71 26.90
C SER A 461 -14.61 4.43 26.26
N ILE A 462 -15.18 3.57 27.08
CA ILE A 462 -15.93 2.39 26.66
C ILE A 462 -17.01 2.07 27.68
N GLU A 463 -18.22 1.79 27.21
CA GLU A 463 -19.32 1.26 28.00
C GLU A 463 -19.59 -0.19 27.58
N LEU A 464 -19.44 -1.14 28.49
CA LEU A 464 -19.72 -2.55 28.23
C LEU A 464 -21.19 -2.86 28.48
N PRO A 465 -21.80 -3.72 27.66
CA PRO A 465 -23.20 -4.12 27.82
C PRO A 465 -23.49 -4.77 29.16
N ALA A 466 -24.69 -4.56 29.71
CA ALA A 466 -25.11 -5.19 30.95
C ALA A 466 -25.16 -6.74 30.91
N SER A 467 -25.09 -7.34 29.73
CA SER A 467 -25.00 -8.79 29.52
C SER A 467 -23.59 -9.37 29.77
N VAL A 468 -22.56 -8.51 29.86
CA VAL A 468 -21.18 -8.98 30.04
C VAL A 468 -20.99 -9.56 31.44
N THR A 469 -20.50 -10.78 31.49
CA THR A 469 -20.19 -11.51 32.73
C THR A 469 -18.71 -11.84 32.87
N THR A 470 -17.96 -11.78 31.76
CA THR A 470 -16.55 -12.15 31.74
C THR A 470 -15.71 -11.10 31.00
N ILE A 471 -14.63 -10.65 31.63
CA ILE A 471 -13.60 -9.81 31.03
C ILE A 471 -12.33 -10.64 30.93
N GLY A 472 -11.86 -10.87 29.71
CA GLY A 472 -10.71 -11.73 29.42
C GLY A 472 -9.37 -11.16 29.88
N ALA A 473 -8.34 -12.00 29.86
CA ALA A 473 -6.98 -11.58 30.21
C ALA A 473 -6.49 -10.50 29.21
N ARG A 474 -5.84 -9.44 29.74
CA ARG A 474 -5.29 -8.34 28.94
C ARG A 474 -6.32 -7.65 28.01
N ALA A 475 -7.61 -7.76 28.33
CA ALA A 475 -8.69 -7.28 27.44
C ALA A 475 -8.52 -5.81 27.03
N PHE A 476 -8.03 -4.94 27.93
CA PHE A 476 -7.77 -3.51 27.73
C PHE A 476 -6.30 -3.14 28.00
N MET A 477 -5.39 -4.13 28.07
CA MET A 477 -3.99 -3.88 28.40
C MET A 477 -3.37 -2.87 27.42
N ASP A 478 -2.57 -1.94 27.98
CA ASP A 478 -1.84 -0.91 27.23
C ASP A 478 -2.74 0.10 26.47
N ALA A 479 -4.05 0.17 26.78
CA ALA A 479 -4.95 1.21 26.26
C ALA A 479 -4.66 2.55 26.98
N LEU A 480 -3.57 3.21 26.59
CA LEU A 480 -2.97 4.35 27.30
C LEU A 480 -3.87 5.61 27.33
N ASN A 481 -4.87 5.70 26.47
CA ASN A 481 -5.81 6.82 26.42
C ASN A 481 -7.11 6.55 27.16
N LEU A 482 -7.39 5.30 27.53
CA LEU A 482 -8.66 4.87 28.10
C LEU A 482 -8.82 5.37 29.54
N GLU A 483 -9.68 6.39 29.72
CA GLU A 483 -9.95 7.04 31.01
C GLU A 483 -11.20 6.50 31.68
N THR A 484 -12.23 6.16 30.89
CA THR A 484 -13.54 5.75 31.39
C THR A 484 -13.87 4.36 30.89
N ILE A 485 -14.16 3.46 31.82
CA ILE A 485 -14.60 2.09 31.55
C ILE A 485 -15.82 1.83 32.42
N GLU A 486 -16.99 1.68 31.79
CA GLU A 486 -18.25 1.50 32.50
C GLU A 486 -18.83 0.10 32.25
N PHE A 487 -19.30 -0.56 33.29
CA PHE A 487 -19.98 -1.84 33.23
C PHE A 487 -20.72 -2.13 34.55
N ASP A 488 -21.68 -3.06 34.54
CA ASP A 488 -22.36 -3.53 35.72
C ASP A 488 -21.52 -4.57 36.47
N ALA A 489 -20.77 -4.15 37.48
CA ALA A 489 -19.93 -5.04 38.28
C ALA A 489 -20.69 -6.21 38.90
N THR A 490 -21.99 -6.05 39.20
CA THR A 490 -22.80 -7.12 39.82
C THR A 490 -22.99 -8.33 38.90
N LYS A 491 -22.81 -8.15 37.59
CA LYS A 491 -22.87 -9.21 36.58
C LYS A 491 -21.53 -9.89 36.35
N ILE A 492 -20.42 -9.25 36.70
CA ILE A 492 -19.08 -9.77 36.42
C ILE A 492 -18.79 -10.97 37.34
N THR A 493 -18.55 -12.11 36.73
CA THR A 493 -18.18 -13.35 37.40
C THR A 493 -16.69 -13.68 37.29
N SER A 494 -16.02 -13.14 36.25
CA SER A 494 -14.60 -13.40 36.02
C SER A 494 -13.90 -12.21 35.36
N VAL A 495 -12.70 -11.89 35.84
CA VAL A 495 -11.78 -10.92 35.25
C VAL A 495 -10.42 -11.56 35.10
N GLY A 496 -9.89 -11.53 33.86
CA GLY A 496 -8.58 -12.09 33.53
C GLY A 496 -7.43 -11.23 34.07
N PHE A 497 -6.26 -11.83 34.17
CA PHE A 497 -5.04 -11.13 34.59
C PHE A 497 -4.70 -9.98 33.65
N ASP A 498 -4.15 -8.90 34.21
CA ASP A 498 -3.74 -7.70 33.47
C ASP A 498 -4.84 -7.06 32.61
N ALA A 499 -6.14 -7.33 32.88
CA ALA A 499 -7.24 -6.91 32.03
C ALA A 499 -7.24 -5.40 31.73
N PHE A 500 -6.91 -4.57 32.73
CA PHE A 500 -6.87 -3.10 32.64
C PHE A 500 -5.47 -2.51 32.81
N ARG A 501 -4.43 -3.35 32.78
CA ARG A 501 -3.06 -2.89 33.01
C ARG A 501 -2.65 -1.82 32.01
N ASN A 502 -1.96 -0.77 32.52
CA ASN A 502 -1.48 0.38 31.74
C ASN A 502 -2.57 1.19 31.05
N THR A 503 -3.86 1.01 31.33
CA THR A 503 -4.86 2.01 30.90
C THR A 503 -4.60 3.34 31.60
N LYS A 504 -5.04 4.46 31.00
CA LYS A 504 -4.94 5.78 31.64
C LYS A 504 -5.69 5.79 32.98
N TRP A 505 -6.89 5.18 33.02
CA TRP A 505 -7.65 4.97 34.24
C TRP A 505 -6.82 4.25 35.30
N TYR A 506 -6.22 3.08 34.99
CA TYR A 506 -5.42 2.30 35.93
C TYR A 506 -4.19 3.08 36.43
N ASN A 507 -3.49 3.77 35.53
CA ASN A 507 -2.30 4.52 35.87
C ASN A 507 -2.59 5.73 36.77
N SER A 508 -3.79 6.31 36.70
CA SER A 508 -4.23 7.41 37.58
C SER A 508 -4.59 6.96 39.00
N GLN A 509 -4.80 5.65 39.23
CA GLN A 509 -5.17 5.16 40.54
C GLN A 509 -3.99 5.20 41.50
N PRO A 510 -4.22 5.51 42.82
CA PRO A 510 -3.19 5.41 43.85
C PRO A 510 -2.79 3.96 44.13
N ASP A 511 -1.67 3.77 44.80
CA ASP A 511 -1.33 2.46 45.33
C ASP A 511 -2.37 1.96 46.36
N GLY A 512 -2.65 0.67 46.33
CA GLY A 512 -3.67 0.03 47.15
C GLY A 512 -4.67 -0.76 46.34
N ILE A 513 -5.88 -0.94 46.85
CA ILE A 513 -6.97 -1.61 46.10
C ILE A 513 -7.54 -0.69 45.06
N VAL A 514 -7.48 -1.14 43.81
CA VAL A 514 -8.04 -0.42 42.67
C VAL A 514 -9.47 -0.92 42.41
N VAL A 515 -10.44 0.00 42.46
CA VAL A 515 -11.86 -0.30 42.21
C VAL A 515 -12.33 0.38 40.92
N LEU A 516 -12.97 -0.39 40.03
CA LEU A 516 -13.55 0.07 38.77
C LEU A 516 -15.03 -0.32 38.73
N SER A 517 -15.92 0.65 38.62
CA SER A 517 -17.38 0.43 38.55
C SER A 517 -17.91 -0.52 39.66
N GLY A 518 -17.29 -0.50 40.85
CA GLY A 518 -17.65 -1.40 41.96
C GLY A 518 -16.90 -2.75 41.98
N LEU A 519 -16.07 -3.04 41.00
CA LEU A 519 -15.19 -4.21 40.97
C LEU A 519 -13.83 -3.88 41.62
N ALA A 520 -13.50 -4.48 42.74
CA ALA A 520 -12.12 -4.45 43.25
C ALA A 520 -11.26 -5.37 42.38
N TYR A 521 -10.50 -4.76 41.49
CA TYR A 521 -9.82 -5.44 40.40
C TYR A 521 -8.44 -5.96 40.76
N GLU A 522 -7.61 -5.11 41.38
CA GLU A 522 -6.21 -5.40 41.60
C GLU A 522 -5.65 -4.66 42.84
N ILE A 523 -4.53 -5.14 43.36
CA ILE A 523 -3.70 -4.41 44.31
C ILE A 523 -2.55 -3.79 43.58
N LYS A 524 -2.60 -2.45 43.39
CA LYS A 524 -1.52 -1.68 42.79
C LYS A 524 -0.41 -1.42 43.81
N GLY A 525 0.86 -1.54 43.36
CA GLY A 525 2.02 -1.36 44.22
C GLY A 525 2.50 -2.64 44.89
N ALA A 526 3.09 -2.51 46.10
CA ALA A 526 3.77 -3.59 46.75
C ALA A 526 2.82 -4.55 47.48
N ARG A 527 2.18 -5.46 46.77
CA ARG A 527 1.24 -6.48 47.30
C ARG A 527 1.76 -7.22 48.55
N ASN A 528 3.05 -7.56 48.57
CA ASN A 528 3.68 -8.35 49.66
C ASN A 528 3.94 -7.53 50.91
N THR A 529 3.73 -6.22 50.95
CA THR A 529 3.89 -5.37 52.12
C THR A 529 2.57 -5.13 52.86
N LEU A 530 1.45 -5.56 52.30
CA LEU A 530 0.13 -5.37 52.90
C LEU A 530 -0.03 -6.23 54.16
N THR A 531 -0.22 -5.59 55.29
CA THR A 531 -0.50 -6.24 56.56
C THR A 531 -1.95 -6.06 57.02
N SER A 532 -2.57 -4.95 56.64
CA SER A 532 -3.96 -4.62 56.94
C SER A 532 -4.62 -3.92 55.76
N VAL A 533 -5.83 -4.32 55.42
CA VAL A 533 -6.62 -3.76 54.34
C VAL A 533 -8.07 -3.55 54.78
N THR A 534 -8.64 -2.40 54.40
CA THR A 534 -10.08 -2.15 54.43
C THR A 534 -10.54 -1.93 53.01
N LEU A 535 -11.57 -2.66 52.54
CA LEU A 535 -12.11 -2.47 51.20
C LEU A 535 -12.76 -1.07 51.06
N PRO A 536 -12.57 -0.42 49.93
CA PRO A 536 -13.34 0.78 49.60
C PRO A 536 -14.86 0.54 49.70
N ALA A 537 -15.60 1.54 50.16
CA ALA A 537 -17.04 1.40 50.46
C ALA A 537 -17.92 1.14 49.22
N ASP A 538 -17.41 1.50 48.06
CA ASP A 538 -18.03 1.31 46.73
C ASP A 538 -17.75 -0.07 46.10
N THR A 539 -17.03 -0.93 46.81
CA THR A 539 -16.75 -2.27 46.30
C THR A 539 -17.97 -3.16 46.34
N VAL A 540 -18.37 -3.68 45.22
CA VAL A 540 -19.51 -4.59 45.03
C VAL A 540 -19.05 -6.03 44.76
N VAL A 541 -17.95 -6.19 44.03
CA VAL A 541 -17.39 -7.50 43.62
C VAL A 541 -15.88 -7.52 43.85
N LEU A 542 -15.34 -8.63 44.36
CA LEU A 542 -13.92 -8.91 44.36
C LEU A 542 -13.54 -9.71 43.13
N ALA A 543 -12.56 -9.22 42.37
CA ALA A 543 -12.01 -9.94 41.23
C ALA A 543 -11.32 -11.25 41.67
N GLY A 544 -11.24 -12.19 40.74
CA GLY A 544 -10.55 -13.46 40.99
C GLY A 544 -9.07 -13.25 41.37
N SER A 545 -8.60 -13.99 42.35
CA SER A 545 -7.21 -13.94 42.82
C SER A 545 -6.77 -12.59 43.40
N LEU A 546 -7.67 -11.65 43.71
CA LEU A 546 -7.33 -10.30 44.18
C LEU A 546 -6.29 -10.33 45.31
N PHE A 547 -6.50 -11.12 46.37
CA PHE A 547 -5.60 -11.28 47.52
C PHE A 547 -4.79 -12.58 47.47
N ASN A 548 -4.81 -13.32 46.36
CA ASN A 548 -4.09 -14.59 46.26
C ASN A 548 -2.60 -14.40 46.58
N GLY A 549 -2.09 -15.15 47.55
CA GLY A 549 -0.69 -15.11 47.97
C GLY A 549 -0.32 -13.87 48.80
N CYS A 550 -1.27 -13.07 49.30
CA CYS A 550 -1.00 -12.01 50.28
C CYS A 550 -0.61 -12.60 51.64
N SER A 551 0.57 -13.21 51.72
CA SER A 551 1.03 -13.96 52.91
C SER A 551 1.28 -13.09 54.14
N ASN A 552 1.49 -11.78 53.98
CA ASN A 552 1.68 -10.86 55.10
C ASN A 552 0.38 -10.20 55.61
N LEU A 553 -0.74 -10.44 54.93
CA LEU A 553 -2.03 -9.88 55.30
C LEU A 553 -2.55 -10.56 56.57
N THR A 554 -2.71 -9.78 57.64
CA THR A 554 -3.23 -10.25 58.94
C THR A 554 -4.65 -9.77 59.23
N THR A 555 -5.02 -8.62 58.65
CA THR A 555 -6.33 -7.99 58.86
C THR A 555 -6.95 -7.59 57.53
N LEU A 556 -8.19 -8.02 57.32
CA LEU A 556 -8.98 -7.60 56.15
C LEU A 556 -10.43 -7.28 56.57
N VAL A 557 -10.88 -6.08 56.25
CA VAL A 557 -12.24 -5.66 56.51
C VAL A 557 -12.99 -5.55 55.17
N LEU A 558 -14.04 -6.36 54.99
CA LEU A 558 -14.94 -6.32 53.86
C LEU A 558 -16.04 -5.31 54.14
N ASN A 559 -16.51 -4.57 53.08
CA ASN A 559 -17.57 -3.59 53.18
C ASN A 559 -18.97 -4.25 53.09
N GLU A 560 -19.96 -3.67 53.73
CA GLU A 560 -21.36 -4.17 53.77
C GLU A 560 -22.09 -4.09 52.37
N GLY A 561 -21.51 -3.49 51.36
CA GLY A 561 -22.05 -3.46 50.00
C GLY A 561 -21.57 -4.62 49.12
N LEU A 562 -20.65 -5.46 49.61
CA LEU A 562 -20.04 -6.56 48.83
C LEU A 562 -21.10 -7.65 48.54
N LEU A 563 -21.29 -7.95 47.22
CA LEU A 563 -22.23 -8.96 46.71
C LEU A 563 -21.55 -10.26 46.31
N ALA A 564 -20.32 -10.18 45.75
CA ALA A 564 -19.66 -11.37 45.22
C ALA A 564 -18.16 -11.40 45.55
N ILE A 565 -17.68 -12.59 45.80
CA ILE A 565 -16.27 -12.93 45.99
C ILE A 565 -15.90 -13.91 44.87
N SER A 566 -15.07 -13.49 43.92
CA SER A 566 -14.71 -14.35 42.78
C SER A 566 -13.73 -15.46 43.14
N GLY A 567 -13.44 -16.35 42.19
CA GLY A 567 -12.60 -17.54 42.43
C GLY A 567 -11.18 -17.20 42.87
N SER A 568 -10.65 -17.98 43.82
CA SER A 568 -9.32 -17.83 44.39
C SER A 568 -9.02 -16.49 45.05
N ALA A 569 -10.04 -15.66 45.33
CA ALA A 569 -9.86 -14.27 45.79
C ALA A 569 -8.95 -14.16 47.02
N PHE A 570 -9.03 -15.11 47.93
CA PHE A 570 -8.23 -15.17 49.17
C PHE A 570 -7.30 -16.38 49.25
N ALA A 571 -7.04 -17.07 48.12
CA ALA A 571 -6.20 -18.24 48.10
C ALA A 571 -4.81 -17.92 48.67
N ASN A 572 -4.28 -18.81 49.48
CA ASN A 572 -2.94 -18.69 50.11
C ASN A 572 -2.75 -17.45 51.02
N CYS A 573 -3.83 -16.83 51.55
CA CYS A 573 -3.74 -15.83 52.63
C CYS A 573 -3.48 -16.50 53.97
N VAL A 574 -2.29 -17.03 54.14
CA VAL A 574 -1.95 -17.97 55.26
C VAL A 574 -1.86 -17.34 56.65
N ASN A 575 -1.67 -16.01 56.73
CA ASN A 575 -1.51 -15.28 57.99
C ASN A 575 -2.72 -14.42 58.36
N LEU A 576 -3.79 -14.42 57.53
CA LEU A 576 -5.03 -13.75 57.89
C LEU A 576 -5.63 -14.42 59.13
N ILE A 577 -6.03 -13.61 60.12
CA ILE A 577 -6.49 -14.10 61.41
C ILE A 577 -7.98 -14.42 61.36
N GLU A 578 -8.76 -13.47 60.89
CA GLU A 578 -10.22 -13.58 60.81
C GLU A 578 -10.71 -12.91 59.52
N LEU A 579 -11.75 -13.46 58.92
CA LEU A 579 -12.45 -12.89 57.80
C LEU A 579 -13.97 -12.93 58.05
N VAL A 580 -14.56 -11.76 58.22
CA VAL A 580 -16.03 -11.61 58.36
C VAL A 580 -16.62 -11.46 56.99
N ILE A 581 -17.52 -12.35 56.60
CA ILE A 581 -18.26 -12.29 55.33
C ILE A 581 -19.53 -11.48 55.55
N PRO A 582 -19.70 -10.33 54.89
CA PRO A 582 -20.90 -9.50 55.02
C PRO A 582 -22.18 -10.24 54.63
N LYS A 583 -23.28 -9.86 55.24
CA LYS A 583 -24.61 -10.49 54.97
C LYS A 583 -25.07 -10.31 53.53
N THR A 584 -24.59 -9.29 52.83
CA THR A 584 -24.92 -8.97 51.45
C THR A 584 -24.30 -9.90 50.43
N VAL A 585 -23.29 -10.68 50.83
CA VAL A 585 -22.61 -11.61 49.91
C VAL A 585 -23.52 -12.75 49.48
N THR A 586 -23.83 -12.79 48.17
CA THR A 586 -24.70 -13.80 47.57
C THR A 586 -23.95 -14.91 46.87
N SER A 587 -22.70 -14.64 46.45
CA SER A 587 -21.88 -15.58 45.66
C SER A 587 -20.44 -15.64 46.10
N ILE A 588 -19.90 -16.87 46.20
CA ILE A 588 -18.49 -17.14 46.46
C ILE A 588 -17.98 -18.10 45.37
N GLY A 589 -16.92 -17.72 44.69
CA GLY A 589 -16.36 -18.45 43.57
C GLY A 589 -15.52 -19.66 43.94
N ALA A 590 -15.12 -20.42 42.94
CA ALA A 590 -14.30 -21.63 43.09
C ALA A 590 -12.95 -21.32 43.77
N GLN A 591 -12.54 -22.16 44.69
CA GLN A 591 -11.26 -22.08 45.43
C GLN A 591 -11.03 -20.73 46.15
N ALA A 592 -12.07 -19.97 46.44
CA ALA A 592 -11.96 -18.63 47.01
C ALA A 592 -11.11 -18.57 48.29
N PHE A 593 -11.18 -19.58 49.12
CA PHE A 593 -10.46 -19.69 50.41
C PHE A 593 -9.41 -20.81 50.41
N ASN A 594 -8.89 -21.18 49.23
CA ASN A 594 -7.92 -22.26 49.10
C ASN A 594 -6.67 -22.00 49.96
N ASN A 595 -6.24 -23.01 50.73
CA ASN A 595 -5.08 -22.97 51.64
C ASN A 595 -5.10 -21.85 52.70
N MET A 596 -6.24 -21.29 53.01
CA MET A 596 -6.40 -20.23 54.02
C MET A 596 -6.47 -20.81 55.44
N SER A 597 -5.99 -20.04 56.42
CA SER A 597 -5.99 -20.48 57.84
C SER A 597 -6.85 -19.61 58.76
N ALA A 598 -7.41 -18.50 58.23
CA ALA A 598 -8.24 -17.56 58.98
C ALA A 598 -9.49 -18.23 59.59
N THR A 599 -10.01 -17.68 60.68
CA THR A 599 -11.38 -17.96 61.09
C THR A 599 -12.34 -17.25 60.16
N ILE A 600 -13.20 -18.00 59.45
CA ILE A 600 -14.23 -17.40 58.56
C ILE A 600 -15.54 -17.30 59.33
N VAL A 601 -16.08 -16.10 59.44
CA VAL A 601 -17.31 -15.79 60.14
C VAL A 601 -18.35 -15.31 59.09
N PHE A 602 -19.44 -16.05 58.93
CA PHE A 602 -20.60 -15.61 58.12
C PHE A 602 -21.61 -14.91 58.98
N ALA A 603 -22.23 -13.86 58.48
CA ALA A 603 -23.36 -13.24 59.13
C ALA A 603 -24.53 -14.23 59.24
N THR A 604 -25.24 -14.21 60.38
CA THR A 604 -26.30 -15.19 60.68
C THR A 604 -27.55 -15.05 59.81
N ASP A 605 -27.76 -13.86 59.26
CA ASP A 605 -28.84 -13.47 58.33
C ASP A 605 -28.35 -13.22 56.92
N GLY A 606 -27.28 -13.94 56.52
CA GLY A 606 -26.63 -13.76 55.24
C GLY A 606 -27.46 -14.23 54.04
N SER A 607 -27.18 -13.66 52.87
CA SER A 607 -27.90 -13.90 51.61
C SER A 607 -27.16 -14.85 50.66
N LEU A 608 -26.26 -15.68 51.14
CA LEU A 608 -25.42 -16.58 50.33
C LEU A 608 -26.29 -17.62 49.60
N THR A 609 -26.25 -17.59 48.25
CA THR A 609 -27.01 -18.49 47.39
C THR A 609 -26.13 -19.39 46.54
N HIS A 610 -24.87 -19.01 46.34
CA HIS A 610 -23.94 -19.76 45.51
C HIS A 610 -22.56 -19.94 46.18
N LEU A 611 -22.09 -21.20 46.19
CA LEU A 611 -20.75 -21.57 46.64
C LEU A 611 -20.07 -22.36 45.53
N GLY A 612 -18.95 -21.84 45.02
CA GLY A 612 -18.23 -22.43 43.88
C GLY A 612 -17.48 -23.71 44.24
N ASP A 613 -17.05 -24.41 43.19
CA ASP A 613 -16.32 -25.67 43.32
C ASP A 613 -15.04 -25.51 44.16
N GLN A 614 -14.79 -26.44 45.07
CA GLN A 614 -13.60 -26.45 45.94
C GLN A 614 -13.36 -25.12 46.68
N ALA A 615 -14.37 -24.32 46.98
CA ALA A 615 -14.22 -22.99 47.61
C ALA A 615 -13.31 -23.02 48.86
N PHE A 616 -13.34 -24.09 49.62
CA PHE A 616 -12.52 -24.34 50.84
C PHE A 616 -11.45 -25.41 50.65
N TYR A 617 -10.96 -25.68 49.45
CA TYR A 617 -9.91 -26.68 49.23
C TYR A 617 -8.67 -26.35 50.04
N GLY A 618 -8.18 -27.32 50.81
CA GLY A 618 -7.01 -27.13 51.67
C GLY A 618 -7.17 -26.12 52.81
N TYR A 619 -8.43 -25.66 53.11
CA TYR A 619 -8.70 -24.77 54.24
C TYR A 619 -8.21 -25.36 55.56
N LYS A 620 -7.52 -24.58 56.37
CA LYS A 620 -6.85 -25.00 57.61
C LYS A 620 -7.45 -24.37 58.88
N GLY A 621 -8.50 -23.60 58.78
CA GLY A 621 -9.21 -23.00 59.91
C GLY A 621 -9.85 -24.07 60.81
N LYS A 622 -10.04 -23.75 62.09
CA LYS A 622 -10.52 -24.71 63.10
C LYS A 622 -12.04 -24.97 63.03
N THR A 623 -12.80 -23.99 62.61
CA THR A 623 -14.26 -24.03 62.52
C THR A 623 -14.74 -23.31 61.28
N LEU A 624 -15.76 -23.86 60.64
CA LEU A 624 -16.43 -23.26 59.50
C LEU A 624 -17.93 -23.45 59.68
N ASN A 625 -18.66 -22.37 59.89
CA ASN A 625 -20.11 -22.37 59.96
C ASN A 625 -20.68 -21.62 58.72
N ILE A 626 -21.17 -22.37 57.74
CA ILE A 626 -21.79 -21.81 56.53
C ILE A 626 -23.28 -21.59 56.85
N PRO A 627 -23.85 -20.43 56.58
CA PRO A 627 -25.29 -20.20 56.78
C PRO A 627 -26.12 -21.18 55.92
N ALA A 628 -27.31 -21.52 56.46
CA ALA A 628 -28.22 -22.47 55.79
C ALA A 628 -28.91 -21.86 54.58
#